data_dab4f620f10397e760da1e1bc432edfb
#
_entry.id   dab4f620f10397e760da1e1bc432edfb
#
_cell.length_a   1.000
_cell.length_b   1.000
_cell.length_c   1.000
_cell.angle_alpha   90.00
_cell.angle_beta   90.00
_cell.angle_gamma   90.00
#
_symmetry.space_group_name_H-M   'P 1'
#
loop_
_entity.id
_entity.type
_entity.pdbx_description
1 polymer ?
#
loop_
_entity_poly.entity_id
_entity_poly.type
_entity_poly.pdbx_seq_one_letter_code
_entity_poly.pdbx_strand_id
1 'polypeptide(L)'
;IPSVIILTCLFISLWGGSIRFNTPMLFALAFLPMFGIGGLTGLPLGFNFSDLALHDSYYVIAHFHYVVAPGSIFALFAGVYYWYPKMTGRFMSEFWGKVHFWLSLLFMNLIFQPMFAQGMAGMSRRMCKTVGRTSSRPWV
;
A
#
# COMPACT_ATOMS: atom_id res chain seq x y z
N ILE A 1 6.11 4.96 15.18
CA ILE A 1 7.48 4.67 15.65
C ILE A 1 7.81 3.17 15.46
N PRO A 2 7.04 2.17 15.94
CA PRO A 2 7.38 0.74 15.77
C PRO A 2 7.58 0.32 14.31
N SER A 3 6.76 0.83 13.40
CA SER A 3 6.85 0.53 11.97
C SER A 3 8.18 0.96 11.34
N VAL A 4 8.75 2.07 11.80
CA VAL A 4 10.06 2.55 11.35
C VAL A 4 11.15 1.55 11.75
N ILE A 5 11.10 1.03 12.96
CA ILE A 5 12.06 0.03 13.44
C ILE A 5 11.99 -1.22 12.58
N ILE A 6 10.79 -1.71 12.28
CA ILE A 6 10.59 -2.91 11.43
C ILE A 6 11.16 -2.68 10.03
N LEU A 7 10.85 -1.55 9.41
CA LEU A 7 11.39 -1.21 8.08
C LEU A 7 12.92 -1.07 8.11
N THR A 8 13.46 -0.46 9.15
CA THR A 8 14.90 -0.30 9.33
C THR A 8 15.58 -1.66 9.49
N CYS A 9 15.02 -2.56 10.29
CA CYS A 9 15.55 -3.92 10.45
C CYS A 9 15.54 -4.69 9.12
N LEU A 10 14.46 -4.60 8.35
CA LEU A 10 14.41 -5.22 7.03
C LEU A 10 15.43 -4.59 6.07
N PHE A 11 15.56 -3.26 6.06
CA PHE A 11 16.54 -2.56 5.23
C PHE A 11 17.98 -2.96 5.60
N ILE A 12 18.31 -2.99 6.89
CA ILE A 12 19.64 -3.41 7.36
C ILE A 12 19.93 -4.86 6.99
N SER A 13 18.94 -5.75 7.07
CA SER A 13 19.12 -7.15 6.66
C SER A 13 19.43 -7.33 5.17
N LEU A 14 19.02 -6.38 4.34
CA LEU A 14 19.32 -6.35 2.90
C LEU A 14 20.63 -5.63 2.57
N TRP A 15 21.09 -4.75 3.47
CA TRP A 15 22.28 -3.93 3.28
C TRP A 15 23.55 -4.79 3.22
N GLY A 16 24.30 -4.64 2.14
CA GLY A 16 25.54 -5.40 1.93
C GLY A 16 25.33 -6.88 1.55
N GLY A 17 24.10 -7.34 1.40
CA GLY A 17 23.78 -8.69 0.97
C GLY A 17 23.85 -8.87 -0.55
N SER A 18 24.05 -10.12 -1.00
CA SER A 18 23.97 -10.47 -2.43
C SER A 18 22.49 -10.66 -2.82
N ILE A 19 21.88 -9.59 -3.34
CA ILE A 19 20.47 -9.60 -3.74
C ILE A 19 20.31 -10.27 -5.09
N ARG A 20 19.49 -11.31 -5.14
CA ARG A 20 19.06 -11.95 -6.39
C ARG A 20 17.63 -11.52 -6.68
N PHE A 21 17.41 -10.93 -7.86
CA PHE A 21 16.08 -10.44 -8.29
C PHE A 21 15.15 -11.58 -8.76
N ASN A 22 14.89 -12.50 -7.85
CA ASN A 22 13.87 -13.53 -8.01
C ASN A 22 12.51 -12.96 -7.61
N THR A 23 11.42 -13.58 -8.05
CA THR A 23 10.06 -13.14 -7.77
C THR A 23 9.80 -12.83 -6.28
N PRO A 24 10.14 -13.70 -5.31
CA PRO A 24 9.90 -13.40 -3.90
C PRO A 24 10.70 -12.18 -3.40
N MET A 25 11.92 -12.00 -3.90
CA MET A 25 12.76 -10.84 -3.53
C MET A 25 12.20 -9.54 -4.09
N LEU A 26 11.63 -9.55 -5.30
CA LEU A 26 10.98 -8.36 -5.88
C LEU A 26 9.80 -7.91 -5.03
N PHE A 27 8.95 -8.82 -4.57
CA PHE A 27 7.86 -8.50 -3.66
C PHE A 27 8.36 -7.96 -2.32
N ALA A 28 9.40 -8.55 -1.74
CA ALA A 28 10.00 -8.09 -0.49
C ALA A 28 10.65 -6.70 -0.63
N LEU A 29 11.32 -6.43 -1.75
CA LEU A 29 11.90 -5.12 -2.03
C LEU A 29 10.85 -4.05 -2.27
N ALA A 30 9.76 -4.36 -2.97
CA ALA A 30 8.67 -3.42 -3.22
C ALA A 30 7.84 -3.13 -1.95
N PHE A 31 7.81 -4.05 -1.00
CA PHE A 31 7.20 -3.82 0.30
C PHE A 31 7.80 -2.59 1.00
N LEU A 32 9.13 -2.43 0.98
CA LEU A 32 9.81 -1.32 1.67
C LEU A 32 9.30 0.06 1.23
N PRO A 33 9.37 0.45 -0.05
CA PRO A 33 8.91 1.78 -0.48
C PRO A 33 7.38 1.93 -0.38
N MET A 34 6.62 0.89 -0.69
CA MET A 34 5.16 0.97 -0.67
C MET A 34 4.62 1.14 0.76
N PHE A 35 5.11 0.33 1.70
CA PHE A 35 4.78 0.48 3.11
C PHE A 35 5.34 1.78 3.69
N GLY A 36 6.53 2.21 3.22
CA GLY A 36 7.15 3.48 3.60
C GLY A 36 6.28 4.69 3.22
N ILE A 37 5.77 4.72 1.98
CA ILE A 37 4.82 5.74 1.52
C ILE A 37 3.55 5.71 2.40
N GLY A 38 3.00 4.53 2.62
CA GLY A 38 1.85 4.35 3.51
C GLY A 38 2.09 4.89 4.91
N GLY A 39 3.25 4.58 5.50
CA GLY A 39 3.63 5.07 6.83
C GLY A 39 3.83 6.58 6.90
N LEU A 40 4.53 7.16 5.91
CA LEU A 40 4.79 8.61 5.83
C LEU A 40 3.50 9.42 5.65
N THR A 41 2.56 8.92 4.87
CA THR A 41 1.24 9.57 4.71
C THR A 41 0.39 9.54 5.98
N GLY A 42 0.74 8.72 6.95
CA GLY A 42 0.12 8.72 8.29
C GLY A 42 0.58 9.85 9.20
N LEU A 43 1.73 10.50 8.91
CA LEU A 43 2.23 11.61 9.72
C LEU A 43 1.26 12.82 9.74
N PRO A 44 0.75 13.30 8.59
CA PRO A 44 -0.25 14.36 8.59
C PRO A 44 -1.52 14.01 9.38
N LEU A 45 -1.94 12.74 9.35
CA LEU A 45 -3.10 12.27 10.10
C LEU A 45 -2.86 12.23 11.62
N GLY A 46 -1.61 12.12 12.05
CA GLY A 46 -1.22 12.17 13.46
C GLY A 46 -1.17 13.58 14.07
N PHE A 47 -1.19 14.63 13.26
CA PHE A 47 -1.20 16.00 13.71
C PHE A 47 -2.62 16.58 13.72
N ASN A 48 -3.12 17.03 14.87
CA ASN A 48 -4.47 17.60 15.00
C ASN A 48 -4.76 18.71 13.98
N PHE A 49 -3.77 19.56 13.71
CA PHE A 49 -3.89 20.63 12.72
C PHE A 49 -4.24 20.10 11.32
N SER A 50 -3.53 19.09 10.87
CA SER A 50 -3.75 18.52 9.53
C SER A 50 -4.97 17.59 9.51
N ASP A 51 -5.23 16.89 10.62
CA ASP A 51 -6.32 15.92 10.72
C ASP A 51 -7.70 16.60 10.67
N LEU A 52 -7.81 17.86 11.12
CA LEU A 52 -9.05 18.64 10.97
C LEU A 52 -9.53 18.73 9.51
N ALA A 53 -8.61 18.79 8.56
CA ALA A 53 -8.94 18.85 7.13
C ALA A 53 -8.99 17.47 6.46
N LEU A 54 -8.25 16.48 6.96
CA LEU A 54 -8.07 15.17 6.34
C LEU A 54 -8.94 14.09 6.97
N HIS A 55 -9.52 14.34 8.15
CA HIS A 55 -10.36 13.38 8.84
C HIS A 55 -11.57 12.98 7.99
N ASP A 56 -11.89 11.69 7.98
CA ASP A 56 -13.00 11.13 7.21
C ASP A 56 -12.98 11.48 5.69
N SER A 57 -11.80 11.75 5.12
CA SER A 57 -11.60 11.96 3.69
C SER A 57 -11.05 10.71 2.99
N TYR A 58 -11.01 10.74 1.66
CA TYR A 58 -10.35 9.71 0.85
C TYR A 58 -8.86 9.60 1.09
N TYR A 59 -8.23 10.61 1.68
CA TYR A 59 -6.84 10.57 2.11
C TYR A 59 -6.58 9.47 3.16
N VAL A 60 -7.48 9.34 4.13
CA VAL A 60 -7.41 8.27 5.15
C VAL A 60 -7.53 6.89 4.50
N ILE A 61 -8.45 6.75 3.53
CA ILE A 61 -8.63 5.50 2.80
C ILE A 61 -7.36 5.14 2.03
N ALA A 62 -6.75 6.08 1.34
CA ALA A 62 -5.50 5.87 0.62
C ALA A 62 -4.37 5.46 1.57
N HIS A 63 -4.25 6.15 2.72
CA HIS A 63 -3.22 5.86 3.72
C HIS A 63 -3.29 4.41 4.20
N PHE A 64 -4.43 3.96 4.72
CA PHE A 64 -4.48 2.61 5.27
C PHE A 64 -4.43 1.52 4.19
N HIS A 65 -4.89 1.80 2.95
CA HIS A 65 -4.73 0.86 1.86
C HIS A 65 -3.27 0.70 1.43
N TYR A 66 -2.47 1.77 1.47
CA TYR A 66 -1.02 1.65 1.23
C TYR A 66 -0.29 0.90 2.35
N VAL A 67 -0.79 0.96 3.56
CA VAL A 67 -0.21 0.19 4.68
C VAL A 67 -0.63 -1.28 4.60
N VAL A 68 -1.93 -1.56 4.40
CA VAL A 68 -2.47 -2.92 4.46
C VAL A 68 -2.25 -3.69 3.16
N ALA A 69 -2.57 -3.12 2.00
CA ALA A 69 -2.53 -3.86 0.74
C ALA A 69 -1.09 -4.24 0.35
N PRO A 70 -0.16 -3.33 0.10
CA PRO A 70 1.22 -3.74 -0.17
C PRO A 70 1.91 -4.33 1.07
N GLY A 71 1.57 -3.87 2.28
CA GLY A 71 2.15 -4.42 3.49
C GLY A 71 1.84 -5.89 3.70
N SER A 72 0.57 -6.26 3.73
CA SER A 72 0.17 -7.65 3.95
C SER A 72 0.24 -8.51 2.70
N ILE A 73 -0.26 -7.99 1.56
CA ILE A 73 -0.40 -8.79 0.35
C ILE A 73 0.96 -9.05 -0.31
N PHE A 74 1.84 -8.06 -0.39
CA PHE A 74 3.17 -8.26 -0.98
C PHE A 74 4.04 -9.17 -0.11
N ALA A 75 3.96 -9.03 1.22
CA ALA A 75 4.64 -9.93 2.14
C ALA A 75 4.11 -11.37 2.00
N LEU A 76 2.79 -11.55 1.87
CA LEU A 76 2.17 -12.85 1.65
C LEU A 76 2.63 -13.47 0.33
N PHE A 77 2.63 -12.71 -0.77
CA PHE A 77 3.11 -13.22 -2.06
C PHE A 77 4.61 -13.54 -2.02
N ALA A 78 5.42 -12.72 -1.41
CA ALA A 78 6.84 -13.03 -1.20
C ALA A 78 7.00 -14.38 -0.47
N GLY A 79 6.23 -14.60 0.60
CA GLY A 79 6.22 -15.85 1.34
C GLY A 79 5.75 -17.04 0.51
N VAL A 80 4.63 -16.89 -0.21
CA VAL A 80 4.10 -17.96 -1.08
C VAL A 80 5.12 -18.36 -2.14
N TYR A 81 5.68 -17.42 -2.90
CA TYR A 81 6.67 -17.73 -3.92
C TYR A 81 7.96 -18.34 -3.36
N TYR A 82 8.34 -17.98 -2.13
CA TYR A 82 9.54 -18.51 -1.48
C TYR A 82 9.33 -19.92 -0.92
N TRP A 83 8.22 -20.18 -0.26
CA TRP A 83 7.99 -21.45 0.42
C TRP A 83 7.27 -22.51 -0.44
N TYR A 84 6.52 -22.11 -1.46
CA TYR A 84 5.83 -23.06 -2.33
C TYR A 84 6.75 -24.16 -2.91
N PRO A 85 7.93 -23.83 -3.47
CA PRO A 85 8.85 -24.88 -3.95
C PRO A 85 9.33 -25.82 -2.86
N LYS A 86 9.49 -25.29 -1.64
CA LYS A 86 9.95 -26.08 -0.49
C LYS A 86 8.87 -27.03 0.03
N MET A 87 7.60 -26.63 -0.08
CA MET A 87 6.47 -27.45 0.38
C MET A 87 6.02 -28.48 -0.64
N THR A 88 6.05 -28.13 -1.92
CA THR A 88 5.50 -28.96 -3.01
C THR A 88 6.56 -29.67 -3.84
N GLY A 89 7.84 -29.28 -3.72
CA GLY A 89 8.93 -29.78 -4.57
C GLY A 89 8.87 -29.33 -6.03
N ARG A 90 7.94 -28.42 -6.38
CA ARG A 90 7.76 -27.93 -7.75
C ARG A 90 8.09 -26.44 -7.82
N PHE A 91 8.92 -26.04 -8.78
CA PHE A 91 9.23 -24.63 -9.03
C PHE A 91 8.09 -23.93 -9.78
N MET A 92 7.76 -22.74 -9.33
CA MET A 92 6.90 -21.83 -10.08
C MET A 92 7.69 -21.15 -11.20
N SER A 93 7.01 -20.83 -12.30
CA SER A 93 7.62 -20.10 -13.42
C SER A 93 8.01 -18.67 -12.98
N GLU A 94 9.31 -18.36 -13.03
CA GLU A 94 9.85 -17.03 -12.71
C GLU A 94 9.31 -15.93 -13.65
N PHE A 95 9.08 -16.26 -14.92
CA PHE A 95 8.55 -15.29 -15.88
C PHE A 95 7.16 -14.80 -15.47
N TRP A 96 6.23 -15.73 -15.22
CA TRP A 96 4.86 -15.39 -14.79
C TRP A 96 4.84 -14.73 -13.42
N GLY A 97 5.74 -15.14 -12.53
CA GLY A 97 5.90 -14.49 -11.22
C GLY A 97 6.31 -13.02 -11.34
N LYS A 98 7.24 -12.70 -12.23
CA LYS A 98 7.66 -11.32 -12.49
C LYS A 98 6.57 -10.48 -13.17
N VAL A 99 5.83 -11.08 -14.11
CA VAL A 99 4.65 -10.42 -14.72
C VAL A 99 3.61 -10.10 -13.65
N HIS A 100 3.28 -11.05 -12.80
CA HIS A 100 2.36 -10.84 -11.67
C HIS A 100 2.84 -9.71 -10.75
N PHE A 101 4.13 -9.68 -10.41
CA PHE A 101 4.72 -8.63 -9.59
C PHE A 101 4.53 -7.23 -10.21
N TRP A 102 4.93 -7.05 -11.47
CA TRP A 102 4.87 -5.75 -12.13
C TRP A 102 3.44 -5.25 -12.31
N LEU A 103 2.52 -6.14 -12.70
CA LEU A 103 1.10 -5.79 -12.81
C LEU A 103 0.51 -5.40 -11.46
N SER A 104 0.81 -6.17 -10.41
CA SER A 104 0.33 -5.88 -9.06
C SER A 104 0.85 -4.54 -8.55
N LEU A 105 2.15 -4.26 -8.74
CA LEU A 105 2.76 -2.99 -8.34
C LEU A 105 2.13 -1.80 -9.07
N LEU A 106 1.97 -1.92 -10.40
CA LEU A 106 1.39 -0.85 -11.22
C LEU A 106 -0.05 -0.57 -10.82
N PHE A 107 -0.89 -1.60 -10.77
CA PHE A 107 -2.32 -1.42 -10.51
C PHE A 107 -2.61 -0.97 -9.08
N MET A 108 -1.86 -1.43 -8.09
CA MET A 108 -1.97 -0.92 -6.72
C MET A 108 -1.72 0.59 -6.65
N ASN A 109 -0.68 1.08 -7.34
CA ASN A 109 -0.41 2.52 -7.39
C ASN A 109 -1.48 3.28 -8.17
N LEU A 110 -1.93 2.77 -9.32
CA LEU A 110 -2.98 3.41 -10.13
C LEU A 110 -4.33 3.52 -9.39
N ILE A 111 -4.63 2.59 -8.50
CA ILE A 111 -5.87 2.60 -7.71
C ILE A 111 -5.77 3.56 -6.53
N PHE A 112 -4.72 3.45 -5.73
CA PHE A 112 -4.67 4.12 -4.43
C PHE A 112 -4.01 5.49 -4.46
N GLN A 113 -3.09 5.77 -5.38
CA GLN A 113 -2.44 7.06 -5.47
C GLN A 113 -3.40 8.21 -5.83
N PRO A 114 -4.36 8.05 -6.77
CA PRO A 114 -5.34 9.10 -7.03
C PRO A 114 -6.26 9.43 -5.83
N MET A 115 -6.45 8.47 -4.92
CA MET A 115 -7.26 8.71 -3.72
C MET A 115 -6.64 9.73 -2.77
N PHE A 116 -5.32 9.88 -2.76
CA PHE A 116 -4.65 10.96 -2.00
C PHE A 116 -5.04 12.33 -2.57
N ALA A 117 -5.00 12.49 -3.88
CA ALA A 117 -5.39 13.73 -4.54
C ALA A 117 -6.87 14.06 -4.30
N GLN A 118 -7.76 13.07 -4.38
CA GLN A 118 -9.18 13.22 -4.09
C GLN A 118 -9.42 13.60 -2.61
N GLY A 119 -8.70 13.00 -1.68
CA GLY A 119 -8.79 13.32 -0.26
C GLY A 119 -8.31 14.74 0.05
N MET A 120 -7.23 15.19 -0.60
CA MET A 120 -6.73 16.58 -0.47
C MET A 120 -7.68 17.59 -1.13
N ALA A 121 -8.43 17.18 -2.14
CA ALA A 121 -9.49 17.98 -2.76
C ALA A 121 -10.77 18.06 -1.91
N GLY A 122 -10.78 17.47 -0.71
CA GLY A 122 -11.91 17.53 0.23
C GLY A 122 -13.00 16.48 0.00
N MET A 123 -12.74 15.45 -0.79
CA MET A 123 -13.70 14.38 -1.00
C MET A 123 -13.85 13.54 0.27
N SER A 124 -15.04 13.57 0.88
CA SER A 124 -15.35 12.80 2.07
C SER A 124 -15.55 11.32 1.73
N ARG A 125 -15.08 10.43 2.59
CA ARG A 125 -15.43 9.02 2.53
C ARG A 125 -16.93 8.83 2.85
N ARG A 126 -17.51 7.76 2.36
CA ARG A 126 -18.95 7.41 2.59
C ARG A 126 -19.94 8.39 1.93
N MET A 127 -19.57 9.03 0.83
CA MET A 127 -20.51 9.85 0.06
C MET A 127 -21.50 8.95 -0.70
N CYS A 128 -22.77 9.03 -0.32
CA CYS A 128 -23.89 8.38 -1.03
C CYS A 128 -24.42 9.19 -2.23
N LYS A 129 -23.87 10.39 -2.48
CA LYS A 129 -24.36 11.27 -3.57
C LYS A 129 -23.33 11.39 -4.68
N THR A 130 -23.65 10.86 -5.82
CA THR A 130 -23.04 11.25 -7.09
C THR A 130 -23.21 12.75 -7.29
N VAL A 131 -22.12 13.43 -7.63
CA VAL A 131 -22.13 14.83 -8.10
C VAL A 131 -23.16 14.96 -9.21
N GLY A 132 -24.27 15.64 -8.96
CA GLY A 132 -25.29 15.88 -9.99
C GLY A 132 -26.72 16.13 -9.49
N ARG A 133 -26.99 16.05 -8.20
CA ARG A 133 -28.32 16.41 -7.71
C ARG A 133 -28.23 17.40 -6.55
N THR A 134 -28.34 18.69 -6.89
CA THR A 134 -28.69 19.77 -5.97
C THR A 134 -30.09 19.48 -5.41
N SER A 135 -30.19 18.70 -4.38
CA SER A 135 -31.39 18.59 -3.58
C SER A 135 -31.21 19.44 -2.32
N SER A 136 -31.71 20.63 -2.38
CA SER A 136 -31.97 21.50 -1.24
C SER A 136 -33.03 20.87 -0.33
N ARG A 137 -32.63 19.94 0.54
CA ARG A 137 -33.44 19.57 1.68
C ARG A 137 -32.58 19.75 2.93
N PRO A 138 -32.94 20.69 3.82
CA PRO A 138 -32.34 20.74 5.14
C PRO A 138 -32.76 19.49 5.90
N TRP A 139 -31.83 18.94 6.63
CA TRP A 139 -32.07 17.83 7.55
C TRP A 139 -32.87 18.39 8.74
N VAL A 140 -34.10 17.92 8.93
CA VAL A 140 -34.84 18.04 10.19
C VAL A 140 -34.56 16.79 10.99
#